data_12c22c698ca52b722db473f65581f7c3
#
_entry.id   12c22c698ca52b722db473f65581f7c3
#
_cell.length_a   1.000
_cell.length_b   1.000
_cell.length_c   1.000
_cell.angle_alpha   90.00
_cell.angle_beta   90.00
_cell.angle_gamma   90.00
#
_symmetry.space_group_name_H-M   'P 1'
#
loop_
_entity.id
_entity.type
_entity.pdbx_description
1 polymer ?
#
loop_
_entity_poly.entity_id
_entity_poly.type
_entity_poly.pdbx_seq_one_letter_code
_entity_poly.pdbx_strand_id
1 'polypeptide(L)'
;MIAYHLYWDLVYLRGLPWAWYNGFWAYIWQQSICCTFILLSGYCCQASRHPIRRGAISFFGGAAVSLATALVTPEEPIRFGVLTFLGTAALLTVPLRPLLARIPPRLGLILSFSLFLLARDVNHGYLGFAWVPLLRLPRGLYSNLATAGLGFPAPAFASSDYFALLPWLFLFW
;
A
#
# COMPACT_ATOMS: atom_id res chain seq x y z
N MET A 1 -7.31 -2.99 -13.54
CA MET A 1 -8.01 -2.07 -12.61
C MET A 1 -9.45 -1.82 -13.02
N ILE A 2 -9.76 -1.26 -14.21
CA ILE A 2 -11.15 -0.93 -14.62
C ILE A 2 -12.10 -2.12 -14.44
N ALA A 3 -11.77 -3.30 -14.97
CA ALA A 3 -12.61 -4.49 -14.80
C ALA A 3 -12.83 -4.87 -13.33
N TYR A 4 -11.79 -4.77 -12.47
CA TYR A 4 -11.92 -5.07 -11.05
C TYR A 4 -12.92 -4.14 -10.35
N HIS A 5 -12.83 -2.83 -10.60
CA HIS A 5 -13.78 -1.85 -10.04
C HIS A 5 -15.20 -2.03 -10.60
N LEU A 6 -15.33 -2.33 -11.91
CA LEU A 6 -16.63 -2.65 -12.49
C LEU A 6 -17.30 -3.86 -11.80
N TYR A 7 -16.52 -4.93 -11.52
CA TYR A 7 -17.03 -6.08 -10.76
C TYR A 7 -17.40 -5.69 -9.33
N TRP A 8 -16.61 -4.82 -8.68
CA TRP A 8 -16.94 -4.28 -7.36
C TRP A 8 -18.28 -3.55 -7.38
N ASP A 9 -18.47 -2.64 -8.33
CA ASP A 9 -19.73 -1.88 -8.49
C ASP A 9 -20.93 -2.82 -8.72
N LEU A 10 -20.77 -3.84 -9.56
CA LEU A 10 -21.83 -4.80 -9.85
C LEU A 10 -22.19 -5.65 -8.64
N VAL A 11 -21.23 -6.06 -7.82
CA VAL A 11 -21.47 -6.88 -6.63
C VAL A 11 -22.03 -6.03 -5.49
N TYR A 12 -21.42 -4.90 -5.18
CA TYR A 12 -21.77 -4.13 -3.97
C TYR A 12 -22.85 -3.08 -4.22
N LEU A 13 -22.86 -2.40 -5.38
CA LEU A 13 -23.88 -1.39 -5.67
C LEU A 13 -25.14 -1.98 -6.32
N ARG A 14 -24.99 -3.02 -7.15
CA ARG A 14 -26.12 -3.67 -7.84
C ARG A 14 -26.59 -4.95 -7.16
N GLY A 15 -25.88 -5.43 -6.14
CA GLY A 15 -26.25 -6.61 -5.36
C GLY A 15 -26.19 -7.93 -6.14
N LEU A 16 -25.35 -8.06 -7.17
CA LEU A 16 -25.22 -9.31 -7.90
C LEU A 16 -24.56 -10.39 -7.02
N PRO A 17 -25.15 -11.60 -6.93
CA PRO A 17 -24.71 -12.65 -6.02
C PRO A 17 -23.49 -13.43 -6.56
N TRP A 18 -22.42 -12.73 -6.88
CA TRP A 18 -21.19 -13.34 -7.39
C TRP A 18 -20.25 -13.71 -6.25
N ALA A 19 -20.51 -14.83 -5.59
CA ALA A 19 -19.77 -15.31 -4.44
C ALA A 19 -18.25 -15.46 -4.70
N TRP A 20 -17.83 -15.74 -5.94
CA TRP A 20 -16.42 -15.86 -6.30
C TRP A 20 -15.62 -14.57 -6.09
N TYR A 21 -16.31 -13.40 -6.16
CA TYR A 21 -15.65 -12.09 -6.00
C TYR A 21 -15.12 -11.86 -4.57
N ASN A 22 -15.69 -12.55 -3.59
CA ASN A 22 -15.20 -12.56 -2.20
C ASN A 22 -14.28 -13.76 -1.91
N GLY A 23 -13.92 -14.53 -2.93
CA GLY A 23 -13.14 -15.74 -2.81
C GLY A 23 -11.64 -15.54 -3.08
N PHE A 24 -10.90 -16.63 -2.95
CA PHE A 24 -9.45 -16.69 -3.14
C PHE A 24 -8.99 -16.13 -4.50
N TRP A 25 -9.68 -16.40 -5.59
CA TRP A 25 -9.30 -15.94 -6.93
C TRP A 25 -9.43 -14.43 -7.10
N ALA A 26 -10.46 -13.83 -6.55
CA ALA A 26 -10.63 -12.38 -6.57
C ALA A 26 -9.53 -11.70 -5.73
N TYR A 27 -9.17 -12.28 -4.59
CA TYR A 27 -8.04 -11.82 -3.79
C TYR A 27 -6.72 -11.89 -4.57
N ILE A 28 -6.41 -13.00 -5.24
CA ILE A 28 -5.20 -13.10 -6.09
C ILE A 28 -5.22 -12.05 -7.20
N TRP A 29 -6.37 -11.87 -7.84
CA TRP A 29 -6.53 -10.86 -8.89
C TRP A 29 -6.26 -9.44 -8.35
N GLN A 30 -6.87 -9.07 -7.21
CA GLN A 30 -6.63 -7.80 -6.54
C GLN A 30 -5.15 -7.60 -6.20
N GLN A 31 -4.52 -8.57 -5.56
CA GLN A 31 -3.11 -8.49 -5.19
C GLN A 31 -2.20 -8.36 -6.42
N SER A 32 -2.49 -9.05 -7.51
CA SER A 32 -1.75 -8.95 -8.76
C SER A 32 -1.83 -7.53 -9.34
N ILE A 33 -3.01 -6.91 -9.31
CA ILE A 33 -3.20 -5.51 -9.72
C ILE A 33 -2.39 -4.57 -8.84
N CYS A 34 -2.49 -4.71 -7.51
CA CYS A 34 -1.79 -3.85 -6.56
C CYS A 34 -0.27 -3.97 -6.70
N CYS A 35 0.25 -5.21 -6.73
CA CYS A 35 1.68 -5.46 -6.88
C CYS A 35 2.22 -4.90 -8.21
N THR A 36 1.55 -5.16 -9.32
CA THR A 36 1.94 -4.65 -10.64
C THR A 36 1.95 -3.13 -10.67
N PHE A 37 0.92 -2.50 -10.11
CA PHE A 37 0.81 -1.05 -10.07
C PHE A 37 1.93 -0.39 -9.25
N ILE A 38 2.27 -0.96 -8.09
CA ILE A 38 3.34 -0.45 -7.22
C ILE A 38 4.70 -0.65 -7.86
N LEU A 39 4.99 -1.83 -8.43
CA LEU A 39 6.23 -2.10 -9.15
C LEU A 39 6.44 -1.15 -10.34
N LEU A 40 5.41 -0.96 -11.17
CA LEU A 40 5.46 -0.01 -12.29
C LEU A 40 5.66 1.42 -11.81
N SER A 41 5.03 1.81 -10.71
CA SER A 41 5.18 3.14 -10.13
C SER A 41 6.60 3.37 -9.61
N GLY A 42 7.20 2.38 -8.95
CA GLY A 42 8.60 2.40 -8.52
C GLY A 42 9.56 2.54 -9.70
N TYR A 43 9.37 1.73 -10.74
CA TYR A 43 10.15 1.82 -11.98
C TYR A 43 10.03 3.21 -12.63
N CYS A 44 8.83 3.73 -12.78
CA CYS A 44 8.59 5.06 -13.33
C CYS A 44 9.18 6.19 -12.45
N CYS A 45 9.23 6.00 -11.13
CA CYS A 45 9.87 6.94 -10.22
C CYS A 45 11.39 7.02 -10.46
N GLN A 46 12.04 5.87 -10.69
CA GLN A 46 13.47 5.81 -11.00
C GLN A 46 13.80 6.48 -12.35
N ALA A 47 12.96 6.30 -13.35
CA ALA A 47 13.10 6.88 -14.68
C ALA A 47 12.72 8.37 -14.75
N SER A 48 12.12 8.93 -13.71
CA SER A 48 11.59 10.29 -13.71
C SER A 48 12.70 11.34 -13.61
N ARG A 49 12.59 12.40 -14.44
CA ARG A 49 13.45 13.61 -14.35
C ARG A 49 13.10 14.51 -13.15
N HIS A 50 11.85 14.48 -12.70
CA HIS A 50 11.35 15.32 -11.60
C HIS A 50 10.60 14.49 -10.54
N PRO A 51 11.29 13.55 -9.85
CA PRO A 51 10.64 12.62 -8.93
C PRO A 51 9.99 13.33 -7.73
N ILE A 52 10.60 14.39 -7.20
CA ILE A 52 10.05 15.17 -6.09
C ILE A 52 8.71 15.82 -6.49
N ARG A 53 8.65 16.48 -7.64
CA ARG A 53 7.42 17.13 -8.12
C ARG A 53 6.29 16.11 -8.32
N ARG A 54 6.60 14.96 -8.94
CA ARG A 54 5.62 13.88 -9.13
C ARG A 54 5.17 13.27 -7.81
N GLY A 55 6.11 13.02 -6.90
CA GLY A 55 5.80 12.54 -5.56
C GLY A 55 4.91 13.51 -4.79
N ALA A 56 5.21 14.80 -4.82
CA ALA A 56 4.39 15.82 -4.18
C ALA A 56 2.98 15.91 -4.78
N ILE A 57 2.84 15.89 -6.11
CA ILE A 57 1.53 15.90 -6.77
C ILE A 57 0.70 14.67 -6.34
N SER A 58 1.29 13.48 -6.33
CA SER A 58 0.60 12.26 -5.88
C SER A 58 0.21 12.34 -4.40
N PHE A 59 1.10 12.83 -3.53
CA PHE A 59 0.85 12.98 -2.10
C PHE A 59 -0.31 13.94 -1.82
N PHE A 60 -0.26 15.15 -2.39
CA PHE A 60 -1.32 16.15 -2.20
C PHE A 60 -2.63 15.74 -2.88
N GLY A 61 -2.56 15.05 -4.04
CA GLY A 61 -3.73 14.44 -4.66
C GLY A 61 -4.38 13.40 -3.75
N GLY A 62 -3.59 12.52 -3.14
CA GLY A 62 -4.07 11.55 -2.16
C GLY A 62 -4.66 12.20 -0.90
N ALA A 63 -4.03 13.28 -0.40
CA ALA A 63 -4.55 14.04 0.73
C ALA A 63 -5.90 14.72 0.39
N ALA A 64 -6.03 15.26 -0.82
CA ALA A 64 -7.29 15.83 -1.30
C ALA A 64 -8.41 14.79 -1.41
N VAL A 65 -8.12 13.58 -1.91
CA VAL A 65 -9.06 12.46 -1.94
C VAL A 65 -9.46 12.04 -0.53
N SER A 66 -8.49 11.93 0.40
CA SER A 66 -8.77 11.60 1.80
C SER A 66 -9.69 12.64 2.46
N LEU A 67 -9.45 13.92 2.20
CA LEU A 67 -10.31 15.00 2.70
C LEU A 67 -11.71 14.95 2.08
N ALA A 68 -11.79 14.79 0.76
CA ALA A 68 -13.07 14.70 0.06
C ALA A 68 -13.92 13.52 0.55
N THR A 69 -13.34 12.34 0.71
CA THR A 69 -14.06 11.15 1.21
C THR A 69 -14.46 11.31 2.68
N ALA A 70 -13.64 11.95 3.52
CA ALA A 70 -13.99 12.22 4.90
C ALA A 70 -15.20 13.19 5.03
N LEU A 71 -15.40 14.09 4.05
CA LEU A 71 -16.52 15.05 4.04
C LEU A 71 -17.78 14.47 3.36
N VAL A 72 -17.62 13.70 2.28
CA VAL A 72 -18.74 13.22 1.45
C VAL A 72 -19.23 11.85 1.90
N THR A 73 -18.31 10.96 2.29
CA THR A 73 -18.58 9.57 2.70
C THR A 73 -17.89 9.25 4.03
N PRO A 74 -18.27 9.88 5.14
CA PRO A 74 -17.61 9.72 6.43
C PRO A 74 -17.67 8.28 6.98
N GLU A 75 -18.60 7.46 6.49
CA GLU A 75 -18.73 6.05 6.86
C GLU A 75 -17.63 5.18 6.26
N GLU A 76 -17.07 5.57 5.09
CA GLU A 76 -16.03 4.86 4.38
C GLU A 76 -14.86 5.79 3.99
N PRO A 77 -14.17 6.42 4.95
CA PRO A 77 -13.11 7.36 4.64
C PRO A 77 -11.89 6.65 4.04
N ILE A 78 -11.27 7.27 3.05
CA ILE A 78 -9.95 6.84 2.56
C ILE A 78 -8.88 7.49 3.43
N ARG A 79 -8.16 6.68 4.20
CA ARG A 79 -7.02 7.10 5.01
C ARG A 79 -5.79 6.34 4.58
N PHE A 80 -4.72 7.08 4.24
CA PHE A 80 -3.48 6.48 3.70
C PHE A 80 -3.72 5.62 2.45
N GLY A 81 -4.49 6.16 1.49
CA GLY A 81 -4.77 5.49 0.22
C GLY A 81 -3.54 5.35 -0.68
N VAL A 82 -3.70 4.61 -1.77
CA VAL A 82 -2.62 4.30 -2.71
C VAL A 82 -1.89 5.54 -3.24
N LEU A 83 -2.59 6.65 -3.51
CA LEU A 83 -1.95 7.89 -3.99
C LEU A 83 -1.05 8.52 -2.93
N THR A 84 -1.51 8.56 -1.67
CA THR A 84 -0.71 9.06 -0.54
C THR A 84 0.52 8.18 -0.34
N PHE A 85 0.36 6.85 -0.42
CA PHE A 85 1.47 5.91 -0.37
C PHE A 85 2.48 6.17 -1.50
N LEU A 86 2.05 6.25 -2.77
CA LEU A 86 2.95 6.46 -3.91
C LEU A 86 3.70 7.79 -3.81
N GLY A 87 3.02 8.84 -3.36
CA GLY A 87 3.63 10.14 -3.12
C GLY A 87 4.71 10.06 -2.05
N THR A 88 4.40 9.46 -0.90
CA THR A 88 5.33 9.27 0.22
C THR A 88 6.51 8.39 -0.19
N ALA A 89 6.27 7.26 -0.85
CA ALA A 89 7.30 6.35 -1.31
C ALA A 89 8.28 7.02 -2.29
N ALA A 90 7.75 7.81 -3.25
CA ALA A 90 8.57 8.57 -4.19
C ALA A 90 9.43 9.63 -3.47
N LEU A 91 8.84 10.39 -2.54
CA LEU A 91 9.56 11.42 -1.77
C LEU A 91 10.65 10.80 -0.87
N LEU A 92 10.39 9.66 -0.24
CA LEU A 92 11.38 8.94 0.57
C LEU A 92 12.49 8.32 -0.29
N THR A 93 12.17 7.86 -1.49
CA THR A 93 13.16 7.24 -2.38
C THR A 93 14.24 8.24 -2.81
N VAL A 94 13.89 9.52 -3.01
CA VAL A 94 14.85 10.53 -3.47
C VAL A 94 16.09 10.64 -2.56
N PRO A 95 15.97 10.90 -1.24
CA PRO A 95 17.12 11.00 -0.36
C PRO A 95 17.84 9.64 -0.15
N LEU A 96 17.11 8.52 -0.30
CA LEU A 96 17.67 7.18 -0.13
C LEU A 96 18.34 6.63 -1.40
N ARG A 97 18.16 7.30 -2.54
CA ARG A 97 18.74 6.88 -3.83
C ARG A 97 20.22 6.57 -3.79
N PRO A 98 21.11 7.42 -3.17
CA PRO A 98 22.55 7.11 -3.12
C PRO A 98 22.84 5.86 -2.28
N LEU A 99 22.04 5.55 -1.29
CA LEU A 99 22.17 4.33 -0.49
C LEU A 99 21.70 3.09 -1.26
N LEU A 100 20.52 3.18 -1.87
CA LEU A 100 19.95 2.10 -2.68
C LEU A 100 20.84 1.75 -3.87
N ALA A 101 21.45 2.75 -4.51
CA ALA A 101 22.37 2.56 -5.64
C ALA A 101 23.67 1.80 -5.29
N ARG A 102 24.03 1.69 -4.00
CA ARG A 102 25.18 0.89 -3.56
C ARG A 102 24.88 -0.61 -3.52
N ILE A 103 23.61 -0.98 -3.53
CA ILE A 103 23.20 -2.38 -3.45
C ILE A 103 23.22 -2.97 -4.86
N PRO A 104 23.92 -4.09 -5.11
CA PRO A 104 23.88 -4.75 -6.40
C PRO A 104 22.42 -5.11 -6.78
N PRO A 105 21.98 -4.94 -8.05
CA PRO A 105 20.57 -5.08 -8.44
C PRO A 105 19.95 -6.44 -8.06
N ARG A 106 20.70 -7.54 -8.21
CA ARG A 106 20.23 -8.88 -7.83
C ARG A 106 19.99 -9.01 -6.34
N LEU A 107 20.91 -8.48 -5.53
CA LEU A 107 20.79 -8.48 -4.07
C LEU A 107 19.65 -7.55 -3.63
N GLY A 108 19.52 -6.37 -4.26
CA GLY A 108 18.42 -5.45 -4.02
C GLY A 108 17.06 -6.10 -4.25
N LEU A 109 16.88 -6.80 -5.36
CA LEU A 109 15.65 -7.53 -5.67
C LEU A 109 15.34 -8.59 -4.61
N ILE A 110 16.32 -9.42 -4.23
CA ILE A 110 16.13 -10.47 -3.22
C ILE A 110 15.78 -9.86 -1.87
N LEU A 111 16.51 -8.83 -1.44
CA LEU A 111 16.25 -8.15 -0.16
C LEU A 111 14.87 -7.49 -0.13
N SER A 112 14.53 -6.71 -1.15
CA SER A 112 13.24 -6.03 -1.24
C SER A 112 12.08 -7.03 -1.23
N PHE A 113 12.17 -8.08 -2.01
CA PHE A 113 11.12 -9.10 -2.04
C PHE A 113 11.01 -9.87 -0.72
N SER A 114 12.15 -10.24 -0.11
CA SER A 114 12.16 -10.91 1.19
C SER A 114 11.58 -10.02 2.30
N LEU A 115 11.93 -8.73 2.32
CA LEU A 115 11.41 -7.77 3.28
C LEU A 115 9.91 -7.50 3.05
N PHE A 116 9.46 -7.44 1.79
CA PHE A 116 8.05 -7.34 1.47
C PHE A 116 7.25 -8.52 2.03
N LEU A 117 7.72 -9.74 1.79
CA LEU A 117 7.07 -10.95 2.29
C LEU A 117 7.07 -11.00 3.83
N LEU A 118 8.20 -10.67 4.46
CA LEU A 118 8.35 -10.67 5.92
C LEU A 118 7.45 -9.63 6.60
N ALA A 119 7.33 -8.44 6.00
CA ALA A 119 6.52 -7.36 6.55
C ALA A 119 5.05 -7.38 6.12
N ARG A 120 4.63 -8.37 5.30
CA ARG A 120 3.29 -8.40 4.72
C ARG A 120 2.18 -8.38 5.75
N ASP A 121 2.38 -9.06 6.85
CA ASP A 121 1.38 -9.21 7.92
C ASP A 121 1.61 -8.24 9.09
N VAL A 122 2.44 -7.20 8.88
CA VAL A 122 2.72 -6.17 9.90
C VAL A 122 1.43 -5.53 10.43
N ASN A 123 0.44 -5.34 9.58
CA ASN A 123 -0.87 -4.78 9.95
C ASN A 123 -1.65 -5.68 10.95
N HIS A 124 -1.31 -6.97 11.03
CA HIS A 124 -1.91 -7.95 11.93
C HIS A 124 -1.13 -8.15 13.24
N GLY A 125 -0.08 -7.36 13.48
CA GLY A 125 0.66 -7.39 14.74
C GLY A 125 1.89 -8.28 14.77
N TYR A 126 2.34 -8.77 13.64
CA TYR A 126 3.54 -9.63 13.57
C TYR A 126 4.32 -9.44 12.28
N LEU A 127 5.60 -9.78 12.34
CA LEU A 127 6.42 -10.05 11.17
C LEU A 127 6.38 -11.55 10.91
N GLY A 128 6.20 -11.95 9.66
CA GLY A 128 6.08 -13.36 9.35
C GLY A 128 6.01 -13.63 7.85
N PHE A 129 5.83 -14.90 7.52
CA PHE A 129 5.72 -15.36 6.15
C PHE A 129 4.50 -16.26 5.99
N ALA A 130 3.66 -15.97 5.00
CA ALA A 130 2.48 -16.77 4.67
C ALA A 130 1.62 -17.14 5.90
N TRP A 131 1.30 -16.13 6.72
CA TRP A 131 0.52 -16.24 7.97
C TRP A 131 1.20 -17.00 9.12
N VAL A 132 2.48 -17.36 8.96
CA VAL A 132 3.28 -17.92 10.06
C VAL A 132 3.95 -16.76 10.81
N PRO A 133 3.58 -16.47 12.06
CA PRO A 133 4.19 -15.40 12.84
C PRO A 133 5.59 -15.80 13.30
N LEU A 134 6.61 -15.11 12.81
CA LEU A 134 7.99 -15.27 13.26
C LEU A 134 8.30 -14.39 14.48
N LEU A 135 7.80 -13.15 14.48
CA LEU A 135 8.02 -12.20 15.55
C LEU A 135 6.75 -11.39 15.79
N ARG A 136 6.23 -11.43 17.03
CA ARG A 136 5.12 -10.57 17.45
C ARG A 136 5.62 -9.16 17.74
N LEU A 137 4.90 -8.16 17.25
CA LEU A 137 5.25 -6.77 17.45
C LEU A 137 4.58 -6.21 18.71
N PRO A 138 5.24 -5.24 19.41
CA PRO A 138 4.68 -4.63 20.60
C PRO A 138 3.36 -3.92 20.32
N ARG A 139 2.35 -4.14 21.17
CA ARG A 139 1.02 -3.52 21.03
C ARG A 139 1.06 -1.98 21.05
N GLY A 140 2.04 -1.38 21.71
CA GLY A 140 2.22 0.06 21.76
C GLY A 140 2.45 0.73 20.40
N LEU A 141 2.89 -0.01 19.37
CA LEU A 141 3.01 0.49 18.00
C LEU A 141 1.65 0.76 17.36
N TYR A 142 0.60 0.07 17.78
CA TYR A 142 -0.76 0.09 17.20
C TYR A 142 -1.68 1.05 17.96
N SER A 143 -1.19 2.25 18.31
CA SER A 143 -1.88 3.14 19.24
C SER A 143 -2.44 4.42 18.61
N ASN A 144 -1.95 4.84 17.45
CA ASN A 144 -2.31 6.13 16.87
C ASN A 144 -2.35 6.16 15.34
N LEU A 145 -2.85 7.28 14.80
CA LEU A 145 -3.01 7.47 13.36
C LEU A 145 -1.67 7.57 12.61
N ALA A 146 -0.64 8.13 13.22
CA ALA A 146 0.66 8.28 12.55
C ALA A 146 1.32 6.92 12.33
N THR A 147 1.22 6.01 13.31
CA THR A 147 1.74 4.64 13.17
C THR A 147 0.93 3.82 12.17
N ALA A 148 -0.37 4.13 11.99
CA ALA A 148 -1.17 3.51 10.93
C ALA A 148 -0.58 3.79 9.54
N GLY A 149 -0.13 5.01 9.26
CA GLY A 149 0.54 5.34 7.99
C GLY A 149 1.80 4.52 7.72
N LEU A 150 2.51 4.12 8.78
CA LEU A 150 3.70 3.26 8.68
C LEU A 150 3.35 1.77 8.48
N GLY A 151 2.18 1.32 8.88
CA GLY A 151 1.77 -0.07 8.82
C GLY A 151 1.27 -0.66 10.13
N PHE A 152 1.12 0.16 11.16
CA PHE A 152 0.70 -0.25 12.51
C PHE A 152 -0.67 0.38 12.85
N PRO A 153 -1.77 -0.04 12.20
CA PRO A 153 -3.09 0.53 12.44
C PRO A 153 -3.59 0.20 13.84
N ALA A 154 -4.20 1.20 14.50
CA ALA A 154 -4.91 0.97 15.77
C ALA A 154 -6.13 0.05 15.54
N PRO A 155 -6.61 -0.68 16.56
CA PRO A 155 -7.73 -1.63 16.41
C PRO A 155 -9.02 -1.01 15.86
N ALA A 156 -9.25 0.29 16.11
CA ALA A 156 -10.41 1.03 15.60
C ALA A 156 -10.15 1.74 14.25
N PHE A 157 -8.99 1.51 13.63
CA PHE A 157 -8.65 2.12 12.36
C PHE A 157 -9.42 1.45 11.22
N ALA A 158 -10.12 2.25 10.42
CA ALA A 158 -10.81 1.82 9.21
C ALA A 158 -10.43 2.72 8.03
N SER A 159 -10.28 2.12 6.88
CA SER A 159 -10.07 2.79 5.60
C SER A 159 -10.51 1.87 4.47
N SER A 160 -11.25 2.40 3.50
CA SER A 160 -11.69 1.64 2.31
C SER A 160 -10.57 1.41 1.30
N ASP A 161 -9.52 2.25 1.31
CA ASP A 161 -8.31 2.08 0.49
C ASP A 161 -7.10 2.32 1.39
N TYR A 162 -6.52 1.25 1.94
CA TYR A 162 -5.40 1.34 2.89
C TYR A 162 -4.13 0.74 2.30
N PHE A 163 -3.16 1.61 2.04
CA PHE A 163 -1.81 1.26 1.64
C PHE A 163 -0.80 1.83 2.62
N ALA A 164 -0.49 1.05 3.64
CA ALA A 164 0.56 1.40 4.60
C ALA A 164 1.94 1.50 3.92
N LEU A 165 2.83 2.27 4.50
CA LEU A 165 4.19 2.38 3.98
C LEU A 165 4.88 1.00 4.00
N LEU A 166 4.80 0.29 5.11
CA LEU A 166 5.19 -1.10 5.20
C LEU A 166 3.96 -2.01 4.95
N PRO A 167 4.06 -3.04 4.14
CA PRO A 167 5.23 -3.62 3.43
C PRO A 167 5.49 -3.02 2.04
N TRP A 168 4.60 -2.21 1.51
CA TRP A 168 4.54 -1.83 0.10
C TRP A 168 5.75 -1.03 -0.39
N LEU A 169 6.46 -0.32 0.51
CA LEU A 169 7.67 0.42 0.18
C LEU A 169 8.78 -0.51 -0.34
N PHE A 170 8.90 -1.71 0.21
CA PHE A 170 9.88 -2.70 -0.25
C PHE A 170 9.56 -3.19 -1.67
N LEU A 171 8.29 -3.27 -2.03
CA LEU A 171 7.89 -3.63 -3.39
C LEU A 171 8.08 -2.47 -4.39
N PHE A 172 8.02 -1.22 -3.90
CA PHE A 172 8.24 -0.02 -4.69
C PHE A 172 9.72 0.16 -5.08
N TRP A 173 10.66 -0.31 -4.26
CA TRP A 173 12.11 -0.24 -4.49
C TRP A 173 12.64 -1.40 -5.34
#